data_366d5e6465c20bc7a9bda9f5441015e3
#
_entry.id   366d5e6465c20bc7a9bda9f5441015e3
#
_cell.length_a   1.000
_cell.length_b   1.000
_cell.length_c   1.000
_cell.angle_alpha   90.00
_cell.angle_beta   90.00
_cell.angle_gamma   90.00
#
_symmetry.space_group_name_H-M   'P 1'
#
loop_
_entity.id
_entity.type
_entity.pdbx_description
1 polymer ?
#
loop_
_entity_poly.entity_id
_entity_poly.type
_entity_poly.pdbx_seq_one_letter_code
_entity_poly.pdbx_strand_id
1 'polypeptide(L)'
;MRAGSLDITRVSVGRSPDGRLRASITMAQAWSPRDLLGRDGAPPGSICLRVWLGNHRPSSTPPDDLVCMTVAADNDRLKASVQRERPNDLPERVADATATKPTARTATLRFAQSALGRPASFRFGIEARKGGCRRLDCLDTAPDAPRSGRVSLR
;
A
#
# COMPACT_ATOMS: atom_id res chain seq x y z
N MET A 1 -11.36 -16.49 4.08
CA MET A 1 -11.80 -15.14 4.43
C MET A 1 -13.08 -14.80 3.69
N ARG A 2 -13.98 -14.17 4.35
CA ARG A 2 -15.17 -13.66 3.69
C ARG A 2 -14.75 -12.62 2.66
N ALA A 3 -15.21 -12.74 1.41
CA ALA A 3 -14.97 -11.71 0.42
C ALA A 3 -15.46 -10.37 0.97
N GLY A 4 -14.58 -9.42 1.10
CA GLY A 4 -14.86 -8.11 1.67
C GLY A 4 -14.51 -6.99 0.72
N SER A 5 -14.83 -5.77 1.13
CA SER A 5 -14.55 -4.59 0.32
C SER A 5 -13.07 -4.39 0.01
N LEU A 6 -12.19 -4.99 0.78
CA LEU A 6 -10.75 -4.85 0.60
C LEU A 6 -10.07 -6.09 0.01
N ASP A 7 -10.80 -7.00 -0.60
CA ASP A 7 -10.23 -8.09 -1.39
C ASP A 7 -9.59 -7.52 -2.66
N ILE A 8 -8.29 -7.67 -2.80
CA ILE A 8 -7.54 -7.13 -3.92
C ILE A 8 -7.68 -8.02 -5.14
N THR A 9 -8.10 -7.48 -6.28
CA THR A 9 -8.24 -8.24 -7.53
C THR A 9 -7.23 -7.85 -8.58
N ARG A 10 -6.70 -6.64 -8.53
CA ARG A 10 -5.73 -6.17 -9.53
C ARG A 10 -4.79 -5.15 -8.92
N VAL A 11 -3.53 -5.25 -9.29
CA VAL A 11 -2.50 -4.27 -8.94
C VAL A 11 -1.70 -3.95 -10.19
N SER A 12 -1.44 -2.67 -10.43
CA SER A 12 -0.48 -2.25 -11.43
C SER A 12 0.43 -1.18 -10.84
N VAL A 13 1.73 -1.31 -11.09
CA VAL A 13 2.74 -0.37 -10.60
C VAL A 13 3.61 0.05 -11.77
N GLY A 14 3.85 1.34 -11.91
CA GLY A 14 4.68 1.85 -12.99
C GLY A 14 4.93 3.34 -12.84
N ARG A 15 5.51 3.92 -13.87
CA ARG A 15 5.77 5.36 -13.93
C ARG A 15 4.59 6.05 -14.61
N SER A 16 4.09 7.11 -14.00
CA SER A 16 3.06 7.94 -14.63
C SER A 16 3.70 8.97 -15.58
N PRO A 17 2.89 9.61 -16.47
CA PRO A 17 3.43 10.58 -17.43
C PRO A 17 4.18 11.76 -16.81
N ASP A 18 3.88 12.11 -15.56
CA ASP A 18 4.57 13.18 -14.82
C ASP A 18 5.90 12.74 -14.22
N GLY A 19 6.36 11.50 -14.47
CA GLY A 19 7.61 10.96 -13.94
C GLY A 19 7.52 10.39 -12.53
N ARG A 20 6.38 10.53 -11.85
CA ARG A 20 6.17 9.93 -10.54
C ARG A 20 5.83 8.45 -10.68
N LEU A 21 6.06 7.71 -9.62
CA LEU A 21 5.59 6.33 -9.53
C LEU A 21 4.10 6.30 -9.18
N ARG A 22 3.40 5.33 -9.75
CA ARG A 22 1.96 5.15 -9.53
C ARG A 22 1.67 3.69 -9.26
N ALA A 23 0.92 3.44 -8.19
CA ALA A 23 0.37 2.13 -7.90
C ALA A 23 -1.15 2.23 -7.93
N SER A 24 -1.80 1.45 -8.81
CA SER A 24 -3.26 1.36 -8.89
C SER A 24 -3.69 0.03 -8.31
N ILE A 25 -4.63 0.07 -7.38
CA ILE A 25 -5.08 -1.09 -6.62
C ILE A 25 -6.59 -1.18 -6.75
N THR A 26 -7.07 -2.27 -7.34
CA THR A 26 -8.51 -2.51 -7.55
C THR A 26 -8.99 -3.60 -6.63
N MET A 27 -10.11 -3.35 -5.97
CA MET A 27 -10.77 -4.30 -5.06
C MET A 27 -11.88 -5.06 -5.79
N ALA A 28 -12.28 -6.18 -5.23
CA ALA A 28 -13.37 -7.00 -5.75
C ALA A 28 -14.71 -6.27 -5.70
N GLN A 29 -14.89 -5.41 -4.70
CA GLN A 29 -16.14 -4.69 -4.48
C GLN A 29 -15.87 -3.21 -4.26
N ALA A 30 -16.92 -2.40 -4.41
CA ALA A 30 -16.86 -0.98 -4.08
C ALA A 30 -16.52 -0.80 -2.60
N TRP A 31 -15.71 0.20 -2.31
CA TRP A 31 -15.30 0.54 -0.95
C TRP A 31 -15.15 2.06 -0.82
N SER A 32 -15.08 2.53 0.40
CA SER A 32 -14.92 3.96 0.67
C SER A 32 -13.78 4.17 1.67
N PRO A 33 -13.24 5.39 1.77
CA PRO A 33 -12.23 5.69 2.80
C PRO A 33 -12.65 5.32 4.21
N ARG A 34 -13.95 5.33 4.51
CA ARG A 34 -14.46 4.96 5.84
C ARG A 34 -14.17 3.50 6.20
N ASP A 35 -13.96 2.64 5.21
CA ASP A 35 -13.57 1.25 5.47
C ASP A 35 -12.19 1.13 6.13
N LEU A 36 -11.40 2.20 6.12
CA LEU A 36 -10.09 2.26 6.77
C LEU A 36 -10.15 2.92 8.16
N LEU A 37 -11.31 3.38 8.62
CA LEU A 37 -11.43 3.98 9.95
C LEU A 37 -11.32 2.94 11.05
N GLY A 38 -10.63 3.30 12.14
CA GLY A 38 -10.65 2.50 13.36
C GLY A 38 -12.02 2.59 14.02
N ARG A 39 -12.43 1.54 14.71
CA ARG A 39 -13.73 1.44 15.39
C ARG A 39 -13.59 0.73 16.73
N ASP A 40 -14.33 1.19 17.72
CA ASP A 40 -14.50 0.52 19.01
C ASP A 40 -13.17 0.07 19.63
N GLY A 41 -12.15 0.95 19.60
CA GLY A 41 -10.83 0.66 20.11
C GLY A 41 -9.99 -0.26 19.21
N ALA A 42 -10.52 -0.73 18.09
CA ALA A 42 -9.75 -1.46 17.10
C ALA A 42 -8.96 -0.49 16.20
N PRO A 43 -7.78 -0.90 15.71
CA PRO A 43 -6.89 0.00 14.97
C PRO A 43 -7.47 0.44 13.63
N PRO A 44 -7.00 1.57 13.08
CA PRO A 44 -7.32 1.94 11.71
C PRO A 44 -6.71 0.95 10.72
N GLY A 45 -7.34 0.84 9.56
CA GLY A 45 -6.81 0.04 8.45
C GLY A 45 -5.87 0.85 7.57
N SER A 46 -5.31 0.16 6.58
CA SER A 46 -4.41 0.76 5.61
C SER A 46 -4.35 -0.07 4.35
N ILE A 47 -3.93 0.58 3.26
CA ILE A 47 -3.56 -0.11 2.03
C ILE A 47 -2.13 0.33 1.71
N CYS A 48 -1.20 -0.61 1.73
CA CYS A 48 0.22 -0.32 1.60
C CYS A 48 0.84 -1.03 0.41
N LEU A 49 1.64 -0.28 -0.35
CA LEU A 49 2.60 -0.86 -1.28
C LEU A 49 3.85 -1.20 -0.48
N ARG A 50 4.24 -2.46 -0.48
CA ARG A 50 5.49 -2.93 0.15
C ARG A 50 6.55 -3.02 -0.93
N VAL A 51 7.75 -2.50 -0.66
CA VAL A 51 8.83 -2.38 -1.63
C VAL A 51 10.08 -3.09 -1.13
N TRP A 52 10.66 -3.94 -1.97
CA TRP A 52 11.94 -4.60 -1.71
C TRP A 52 12.96 -4.13 -2.74
N LEU A 53 14.06 -3.57 -2.27
CA LEU A 53 15.11 -2.99 -3.08
C LEU A 53 16.29 -3.96 -3.25
N GLY A 54 17.04 -3.79 -4.34
CA GLY A 54 18.23 -4.59 -4.58
C GLY A 54 17.95 -6.09 -4.65
N ASN A 55 18.66 -6.86 -3.86
CA ASN A 55 18.54 -8.31 -3.80
C ASN A 55 17.59 -8.79 -2.69
N HIS A 56 16.95 -7.89 -1.98
CA HIS A 56 16.02 -8.24 -0.93
C HIS A 56 14.77 -8.93 -1.52
N ARG A 57 14.32 -9.98 -0.86
CA ARG A 57 13.21 -10.80 -1.32
C ARG A 57 12.11 -10.90 -0.27
N PRO A 58 10.83 -10.85 -0.70
CA PRO A 58 9.70 -10.97 0.23
C PRO A 58 9.71 -12.23 1.07
N SER A 59 10.31 -13.32 0.58
CA SER A 59 10.36 -14.60 1.29
C SER A 59 11.36 -14.63 2.44
N SER A 60 12.33 -13.70 2.49
CA SER A 60 13.44 -13.77 3.44
C SER A 60 13.66 -12.49 4.24
N THR A 61 13.12 -11.36 3.80
CA THR A 61 13.32 -10.07 4.47
C THR A 61 12.01 -9.28 4.53
N PRO A 62 11.85 -8.42 5.56
CA PRO A 62 10.77 -7.44 5.53
C PRO A 62 10.99 -6.43 4.41
N PRO A 63 9.96 -5.70 3.99
CA PRO A 63 10.12 -4.66 2.96
C PRO A 63 11.06 -3.56 3.44
N ASP A 64 11.78 -2.95 2.48
CA ASP A 64 12.65 -1.80 2.77
C ASP A 64 11.82 -0.53 2.98
N ASP A 65 10.80 -0.35 2.16
CA ASP A 65 9.93 0.82 2.20
C ASP A 65 8.47 0.41 2.10
N LEU A 66 7.62 1.25 2.66
CA LEU A 66 6.16 1.15 2.59
C LEU A 66 5.60 2.45 2.03
N VAL A 67 4.68 2.36 1.09
CA VAL A 67 3.88 3.51 0.68
C VAL A 67 2.45 3.19 1.06
N CYS A 68 1.97 3.86 2.10
CA CYS A 68 0.69 3.52 2.72
C CYS A 68 -0.32 4.64 2.56
N MET A 69 -1.55 4.25 2.23
CA MET A 69 -2.69 5.14 2.37
C MET A 69 -3.51 4.76 3.60
N THR A 70 -3.94 5.78 4.30
CA THR A 70 -4.80 5.69 5.46
C THR A 70 -5.91 6.74 5.32
N VAL A 71 -6.79 6.82 6.28
CA VAL A 71 -7.83 7.83 6.28
C VAL A 71 -7.66 8.78 7.45
N ALA A 72 -7.87 10.08 7.19
CA ALA A 72 -7.92 11.06 8.26
C ALA A 72 -9.23 10.90 9.03
N ALA A 73 -9.14 10.77 10.36
CA ALA A 73 -10.30 10.47 11.20
C ALA A 73 -11.37 11.57 11.21
N ASP A 74 -10.97 12.82 10.92
CA ASP A 74 -11.83 14.00 11.02
C ASP A 74 -12.60 14.32 9.74
N ASN A 75 -12.18 13.80 8.58
CA ASN A 75 -12.80 14.22 7.31
C ASN A 75 -12.93 13.10 6.27
N ASP A 76 -12.72 11.85 6.64
CA ASP A 76 -12.82 10.68 5.75
C ASP A 76 -11.97 10.80 4.48
N ARG A 77 -10.92 11.62 4.51
CA ARG A 77 -10.02 11.78 3.36
C ARG A 77 -8.89 10.78 3.39
N LEU A 78 -8.56 10.25 2.22
CA LEU A 78 -7.35 9.45 2.06
C LEU A 78 -6.12 10.35 2.20
N LYS A 79 -5.13 9.85 2.92
CA LYS A 79 -3.80 10.44 3.04
C LYS A 79 -2.77 9.36 2.82
N ALA A 80 -1.58 9.73 2.37
CA ALA A 80 -0.54 8.76 2.08
C ALA A 80 0.83 9.30 2.42
N SER A 81 1.76 8.39 2.70
CA SER A 81 3.16 8.72 2.94
C SER A 81 4.05 7.56 2.54
N VAL A 82 5.31 7.88 2.27
CA VAL A 82 6.38 6.89 2.10
C VAL A 82 7.07 6.73 3.43
N GLN A 83 7.21 5.49 3.89
CA GLN A 83 7.83 5.14 5.16
C GLN A 83 8.99 4.17 4.91
N ARG A 84 10.07 4.33 5.66
CA ARG A 84 11.21 3.42 5.64
C ARG A 84 11.17 2.51 6.85
N GLU A 85 11.25 1.20 6.62
CA GLU A 85 11.36 0.23 7.68
C GLU A 85 12.69 0.39 8.43
N ARG A 86 12.66 0.23 9.74
CA ARG A 86 13.85 0.28 10.59
C ARG A 86 13.89 -0.94 11.50
N PRO A 87 15.06 -1.60 11.66
CA PRO A 87 15.18 -2.72 12.58
C PRO A 87 14.84 -2.29 14.02
N ASN A 88 13.99 -3.04 14.68
CA ASN A 88 13.65 -2.85 16.09
C ASN A 88 13.08 -1.48 16.44
N ASP A 89 12.46 -0.78 15.48
CA ASP A 89 11.88 0.53 15.69
C ASP A 89 10.67 0.72 14.78
N LEU A 90 9.88 1.76 15.03
CA LEU A 90 8.76 2.11 14.18
C LEU A 90 9.28 2.62 12.81
N PRO A 91 8.52 2.38 11.73
CA PRO A 91 8.88 2.93 10.43
C PRO A 91 9.01 4.45 10.48
N GLU A 92 9.98 4.98 9.75
CA GLU A 92 10.22 6.40 9.64
C GLU A 92 9.55 6.96 8.39
N ARG A 93 8.75 8.01 8.54
CA ARG A 93 8.23 8.74 7.41
C ARG A 93 9.36 9.50 6.71
N VAL A 94 9.55 9.24 5.40
CA VAL A 94 10.64 9.85 4.63
C VAL A 94 10.16 10.76 3.51
N ALA A 95 8.91 10.68 3.11
CA ALA A 95 8.37 11.51 2.03
C ALA A 95 6.84 11.52 2.04
N ASP A 96 6.28 12.52 1.37
CA ASP A 96 4.85 12.58 1.10
C ASP A 96 4.49 11.68 -0.08
N ALA A 97 3.25 11.22 -0.08
CA ALA A 97 2.61 10.57 -1.20
C ALA A 97 1.18 11.07 -1.31
N THR A 98 0.55 10.85 -2.45
CA THR A 98 -0.85 11.18 -2.63
C THR A 98 -1.66 9.91 -2.86
N ALA A 99 -2.88 9.90 -2.34
CA ALA A 99 -3.83 8.83 -2.55
C ALA A 99 -5.11 9.40 -3.12
N THR A 100 -5.60 8.79 -4.19
CA THR A 100 -6.86 9.18 -4.82
C THR A 100 -7.70 7.93 -5.06
N LYS A 101 -8.99 8.13 -5.27
CA LYS A 101 -9.93 7.04 -5.53
C LYS A 101 -10.71 7.36 -6.81
N PRO A 102 -10.13 7.06 -7.99
CA PRO A 102 -10.74 7.43 -9.26
C PRO A 102 -12.01 6.68 -9.59
N THR A 103 -12.22 5.49 -9.02
CA THR A 103 -13.44 4.72 -9.20
C THR A 103 -13.91 4.15 -7.85
N ALA A 104 -15.11 3.57 -7.84
CA ALA A 104 -15.67 2.99 -6.63
C ALA A 104 -14.82 1.83 -6.08
N ARG A 105 -14.01 1.18 -6.92
CA ARG A 105 -13.21 0.01 -6.52
C ARG A 105 -11.71 0.23 -6.57
N THR A 106 -11.23 1.29 -7.21
CA THR A 106 -9.81 1.51 -7.45
C THR A 106 -9.29 2.69 -6.65
N ALA A 107 -8.16 2.50 -5.99
CA ALA A 107 -7.38 3.58 -5.39
C ALA A 107 -6.03 3.66 -6.07
N THR A 108 -5.45 4.85 -6.07
CA THR A 108 -4.16 5.12 -6.70
C THR A 108 -3.25 5.85 -5.72
N LEU A 109 -2.04 5.32 -5.57
CA LEU A 109 -0.94 5.96 -4.85
C LEU A 109 0.01 6.59 -5.86
N ARG A 110 0.46 7.82 -5.59
CA ARG A 110 1.51 8.49 -6.36
C ARG A 110 2.58 9.02 -5.44
N PHE A 111 3.83 8.82 -5.82
CA PHE A 111 4.97 9.24 -5.00
C PHE A 111 6.20 9.43 -5.89
N ALA A 112 7.16 10.22 -5.41
CA ALA A 112 8.38 10.47 -6.16
C ALA A 112 9.28 9.23 -6.16
N GLN A 113 9.88 8.93 -7.31
CA GLN A 113 10.86 7.83 -7.41
C GLN A 113 12.05 8.05 -6.47
N SER A 114 12.45 9.30 -6.26
CA SER A 114 13.51 9.67 -5.32
C SER A 114 13.21 9.27 -3.88
N ALA A 115 11.94 9.13 -3.50
CA ALA A 115 11.57 8.68 -2.17
C ALA A 115 12.03 7.24 -1.89
N LEU A 116 12.24 6.44 -2.94
CA LEU A 116 12.79 5.08 -2.85
C LEU A 116 14.29 5.03 -3.16
N GLY A 117 14.99 6.18 -3.30
CA GLY A 117 16.39 6.21 -3.66
C GLY A 117 16.67 6.01 -5.16
N ARG A 118 15.69 6.27 -6.02
CA ARG A 118 15.75 6.13 -7.49
C ARG A 118 16.25 4.75 -7.94
N PRO A 119 15.63 3.65 -7.50
CA PRO A 119 16.05 2.33 -7.95
C PRO A 119 15.73 2.15 -9.44
N ALA A 120 16.53 1.34 -10.13
CA ALA A 120 16.25 0.96 -11.52
C ALA A 120 15.11 -0.05 -11.61
N SER A 121 14.92 -0.82 -10.56
CA SER A 121 13.83 -1.79 -10.43
C SER A 121 13.59 -2.10 -8.96
N PHE A 122 12.42 -2.65 -8.66
CA PHE A 122 12.12 -3.14 -7.32
C PHE A 122 11.05 -4.23 -7.38
N ARG A 123 10.97 -5.00 -6.32
CA ARG A 123 9.87 -5.95 -6.10
C ARG A 123 8.84 -5.33 -5.20
N PHE A 124 7.60 -5.71 -5.38
CA PHE A 124 6.52 -5.14 -4.60
C PHE A 124 5.44 -6.17 -4.25
N GLY A 125 4.67 -5.84 -3.25
CA GLY A 125 3.41 -6.47 -2.92
C GLY A 125 2.48 -5.42 -2.35
N ILE A 126 1.19 -5.69 -2.39
CA ILE A 126 0.19 -4.84 -1.76
C ILE A 126 -0.35 -5.57 -0.54
N GLU A 127 -0.55 -4.84 0.54
CA GLU A 127 -1.19 -5.32 1.74
C GLU A 127 -2.35 -4.39 2.06
N ALA A 128 -3.55 -4.97 2.19
CA ALA A 128 -4.75 -4.22 2.54
C ALA A 128 -5.34 -4.77 3.83
N ARG A 129 -5.64 -3.88 4.77
CA ARG A 129 -6.30 -4.22 6.04
C ARG A 129 -7.47 -3.26 6.24
N LYS A 130 -8.64 -3.83 6.44
CA LYS A 130 -9.83 -3.06 6.77
C LYS A 130 -9.73 -2.49 8.18
N GLY A 131 -10.22 -1.27 8.35
CA GLY A 131 -10.29 -0.63 9.67
C GLY A 131 -11.24 -1.34 10.61
N GLY A 132 -10.95 -1.27 11.90
CA GLY A 132 -11.79 -1.90 12.92
C GLY A 132 -11.63 -3.40 13.03
N CYS A 133 -10.63 -3.98 12.40
CA CYS A 133 -10.39 -5.42 12.41
C CYS A 133 -9.04 -5.74 13.02
N ARG A 134 -9.02 -6.65 13.99
CA ARG A 134 -7.81 -7.09 14.69
C ARG A 134 -7.28 -8.42 14.21
N ARG A 135 -8.07 -9.15 13.42
CA ARG A 135 -7.73 -10.49 12.98
C ARG A 135 -6.86 -10.47 11.73
N LEU A 136 -6.03 -11.48 11.58
CA LEU A 136 -5.23 -11.67 10.37
C LEU A 136 -6.10 -11.96 9.12
N ASP A 137 -7.29 -12.48 9.32
CA ASP A 137 -8.22 -12.76 8.24
C ASP A 137 -8.82 -11.48 7.61
N CYS A 138 -8.56 -10.31 8.20
CA CYS A 138 -8.91 -9.02 7.61
C CYS A 138 -7.82 -8.48 6.69
N LEU A 139 -6.70 -9.19 6.61
CA LEU A 139 -5.57 -8.83 5.80
C LEU A 139 -5.66 -9.52 4.45
N ASP A 140 -5.49 -8.77 3.39
CA ASP A 140 -5.34 -9.33 2.05
C ASP A 140 -4.03 -8.86 1.44
N THR A 141 -3.39 -9.71 0.65
CA THR A 141 -2.14 -9.40 -0.03
C THR A 141 -2.26 -9.74 -1.51
N ALA A 142 -1.57 -8.97 -2.35
CA ALA A 142 -1.48 -9.21 -3.78
C ALA A 142 -0.09 -8.79 -4.30
N PRO A 143 0.63 -9.65 -5.03
CA PRO A 143 0.30 -11.07 -5.22
C PRO A 143 0.27 -11.83 -3.90
N ASP A 144 -0.38 -12.99 -3.88
CA ASP A 144 -0.42 -13.82 -2.68
C ASP A 144 0.99 -14.13 -2.19
N ALA A 145 1.24 -13.94 -0.87
CA ALA A 145 2.54 -14.22 -0.29
C ALA A 145 2.92 -15.71 -0.49
N PRO A 146 4.20 -16.06 -0.74
CA PRO A 146 5.37 -15.18 -0.78
C PRO A 146 5.68 -14.56 -2.14
N ARG A 147 4.75 -14.56 -3.08
CA ARG A 147 4.94 -13.98 -4.41
C ARG A 147 5.08 -12.47 -4.34
N SER A 148 5.72 -11.91 -5.35
CA SER A 148 5.86 -10.46 -5.51
C SER A 148 5.78 -10.08 -6.98
N GLY A 149 5.38 -8.86 -7.25
CA GLY A 149 5.52 -8.25 -8.56
C GLY A 149 6.90 -7.62 -8.71
N ARG A 150 7.26 -7.27 -9.94
CA ARG A 150 8.50 -6.56 -10.23
C ARG A 150 8.23 -5.40 -11.18
N VAL A 151 8.85 -4.27 -10.89
CA VAL A 151 8.80 -3.07 -11.71
C VAL A 151 10.18 -2.74 -12.20
N SER A 152 10.32 -2.49 -13.51
CA SER A 152 11.52 -1.94 -14.12
C SER A 152 11.26 -0.49 -14.49
N LEU A 153 12.17 0.40 -14.11
CA LEU A 153 12.05 1.85 -14.29
C LEU A 153 13.02 2.41 -15.33
N ARG A 154 13.65 1.52 -16.08
CA ARG A 154 14.55 1.92 -17.17
C ARG A 154 13.80 2.30 -18.43
#